data_babaf94d48c700d054d96e2e24e20bdd
#
_entry.id   babaf94d48c700d054d96e2e24e20bdd
#
_cell.length_a   1.000
_cell.length_b   1.000
_cell.length_c   1.000
_cell.angle_alpha   90.00
_cell.angle_beta   90.00
_cell.angle_gamma   90.00
#
_symmetry.space_group_name_H-M   'P 1'
#
loop_
_entity.id
_entity.type
_entity.pdbx_description
1 polymer ?
#
loop_
_entity_poly.entity_id
_entity_poly.type
_entity_poly.pdbx_seq_one_letter_code
_entity_poly.pdbx_strand_id
1 'polypeptide(L)'
;MRKIIFILFILFFSFSMSAHAQHENMDHENMQSKSHGPQGMKMDMKALYGSYPMTREASGTSWQPDSTAHGGLHFMKDDWMFMIHGFANVIYDHQGGDRGDDKTFSESMFMLMGQRPLGNGTLGVRSMLSLDPLMGKDGYPLLLQTGETQDGISGLIDRQHPHDLFMELALSYSMPISDESSVFGYIGLPGEPALGPPAFMHRFSGMDNPEAPISHHWLDSTHITYGVTTLGYVWQNVKLEGSAFRGRESDEDRWDIETGPMDSYSTRLSYNPTEDWAFQVSYGDIDSPEQLHPDVDTKRYTVSAAYNKPFANGNWQTMLAWGRNINDPGNGLDAFLIESALQLKKTHTFFARFERTEKDELFPEGDPLEGEIFKVNKSSLGYIYDFPEWKQMQWGIGGTNSWHFLPDELDATYGKMPTSYMIFARVKL
;
A
#
# COMPACT_ATOMS: atom_id res chain seq x y z
N MET A 1 23.94 -11.02 -17.05
CA MET A 1 22.77 -10.56 -16.30
C MET A 1 21.54 -10.26 -17.18
N ARG A 2 21.60 -9.49 -18.27
CA ARG A 2 20.42 -9.18 -19.14
C ARG A 2 19.64 -10.39 -19.72
N LYS A 3 20.25 -11.53 -19.92
CA LYS A 3 19.58 -12.74 -20.48
C LYS A 3 18.84 -13.59 -19.44
N ILE A 4 19.17 -13.46 -18.15
CA ILE A 4 18.53 -14.21 -17.05
C ILE A 4 17.21 -13.54 -16.67
N ILE A 5 17.13 -12.23 -16.76
CA ILE A 5 15.94 -11.43 -16.42
C ILE A 5 14.78 -11.72 -17.38
N PHE A 6 15.05 -11.91 -18.67
CA PHE A 6 14.02 -12.26 -19.65
C PHE A 6 13.45 -13.68 -19.46
N ILE A 7 14.24 -14.61 -18.92
CA ILE A 7 13.82 -15.98 -18.62
C ILE A 7 12.94 -16.04 -17.36
N LEU A 8 13.22 -15.21 -16.35
CA LEU A 8 12.33 -15.12 -15.16
C LEU A 8 10.95 -14.54 -15.49
N PHE A 9 10.87 -13.57 -16.38
CA PHE A 9 9.59 -13.01 -16.85
C PHE A 9 8.76 -14.05 -17.62
N ILE A 10 9.40 -14.92 -18.42
CA ILE A 10 8.73 -16.00 -19.18
C ILE A 10 8.32 -17.16 -18.27
N LEU A 11 9.09 -17.47 -17.22
CA LEU A 11 8.77 -18.55 -16.29
C LEU A 11 7.57 -18.23 -15.38
N PHE A 12 7.37 -16.97 -15.00
CA PHE A 12 6.16 -16.58 -14.27
C PHE A 12 4.87 -16.61 -15.12
N PHE A 13 4.98 -16.41 -16.44
CA PHE A 13 3.86 -16.49 -17.38
C PHE A 13 3.53 -17.89 -17.88
N SER A 14 4.36 -18.90 -17.58
CA SER A 14 4.20 -20.26 -18.11
C SER A 14 3.46 -21.23 -17.19
N PHE A 15 3.01 -20.80 -16.02
CA PHE A 15 2.18 -21.62 -15.14
C PHE A 15 0.70 -21.59 -15.57
N SER A 16 0.41 -22.21 -16.73
CA SER A 16 -0.96 -22.56 -17.10
C SER A 16 -1.35 -23.81 -16.32
N MET A 17 -1.92 -23.64 -15.14
CA MET A 17 -2.55 -24.73 -14.43
C MET A 17 -3.87 -25.11 -15.13
N SER A 18 -3.87 -26.25 -15.82
CA SER A 18 -5.11 -26.90 -16.25
C SER A 18 -5.80 -27.48 -15.03
N ALA A 19 -6.74 -26.76 -14.47
CA ALA A 19 -7.66 -27.27 -13.47
C ALA A 19 -8.77 -28.05 -14.19
N HIS A 20 -8.72 -29.39 -14.12
CA HIS A 20 -9.83 -30.24 -14.50
C HIS A 20 -10.84 -30.25 -13.34
N ALA A 21 -11.97 -29.59 -13.53
CA ALA A 21 -13.11 -29.74 -12.63
C ALA A 21 -13.85 -31.06 -12.96
N GLN A 22 -13.86 -31.99 -12.03
CA GLN A 22 -14.80 -33.13 -12.04
C GLN A 22 -16.16 -32.64 -11.54
N HIS A 23 -17.16 -32.75 -12.41
CA HIS A 23 -18.57 -32.59 -12.07
C HIS A 23 -19.09 -33.86 -11.43
N GLU A 24 -19.46 -33.83 -10.16
CA GLU A 24 -20.43 -34.77 -9.58
C GLU A 24 -21.78 -34.07 -9.45
N ASN A 25 -22.79 -34.70 -10.07
CA ASN A 25 -24.19 -34.30 -10.04
C ASN A 25 -24.80 -34.56 -8.64
N MET A 26 -25.38 -33.51 -8.04
CA MET A 26 -26.44 -33.69 -7.04
C MET A 26 -27.63 -32.79 -7.36
N ASP A 27 -28.76 -33.43 -7.62
CA ASP A 27 -30.06 -32.79 -7.80
C ASP A 27 -30.57 -32.23 -6.47
N HIS A 28 -30.95 -30.97 -6.41
CA HIS A 28 -31.94 -30.46 -5.47
C HIS A 28 -32.81 -29.37 -6.11
N GLU A 29 -34.10 -29.69 -6.16
CA GLU A 29 -35.19 -28.82 -6.60
C GLU A 29 -35.46 -27.64 -5.66
N ASN A 30 -35.84 -26.53 -6.30
CA ASN A 30 -36.67 -25.43 -5.82
C ASN A 30 -36.19 -24.52 -4.69
N MET A 31 -35.78 -23.30 -5.09
CA MET A 31 -36.42 -22.05 -4.67
C MET A 31 -36.03 -20.89 -5.61
N GLN A 32 -37.06 -20.25 -6.18
CA GLN A 32 -36.93 -19.09 -7.07
C GLN A 32 -36.52 -17.84 -6.30
N SER A 33 -35.43 -17.20 -6.68
CA SER A 33 -35.35 -15.75 -6.76
C SER A 33 -34.36 -15.36 -7.86
N LYS A 34 -34.85 -14.59 -8.84
CA LYS A 34 -34.10 -14.18 -10.03
C LYS A 34 -33.14 -13.05 -9.73
N SER A 35 -31.86 -13.28 -9.88
CA SER A 35 -30.90 -12.24 -10.24
C SER A 35 -29.85 -12.84 -11.16
N HIS A 36 -29.76 -12.36 -12.40
CA HIS A 36 -28.84 -12.85 -13.42
C HIS A 36 -27.52 -12.06 -13.32
N GLY A 37 -26.47 -12.72 -12.81
CA GLY A 37 -25.06 -12.38 -12.94
C GLY A 37 -24.26 -13.69 -12.91
N PRO A 38 -23.06 -13.81 -13.49
CA PRO A 38 -22.30 -15.05 -13.42
C PRO A 38 -22.04 -15.40 -11.95
N GLN A 39 -22.61 -16.50 -11.50
CA GLN A 39 -22.48 -17.02 -10.14
C GLN A 39 -21.05 -17.54 -9.92
N GLY A 40 -20.17 -16.67 -9.41
CA GLY A 40 -19.06 -17.13 -8.60
C GLY A 40 -19.64 -17.67 -7.29
N MET A 41 -19.26 -18.87 -6.86
CA MET A 41 -19.57 -19.37 -5.53
C MET A 41 -19.19 -18.29 -4.53
N LYS A 42 -20.15 -17.79 -3.75
CA LYS A 42 -19.84 -17.08 -2.50
C LYS A 42 -19.27 -18.11 -1.55
N MET A 43 -17.95 -18.32 -1.60
CA MET A 43 -17.26 -18.88 -0.45
C MET A 43 -17.38 -17.83 0.65
N ASP A 44 -17.96 -18.20 1.76
CA ASP A 44 -18.00 -17.38 2.97
C ASP A 44 -16.58 -17.40 3.58
N MET A 45 -15.67 -16.62 2.97
CA MET A 45 -14.25 -16.59 3.29
C MET A 45 -14.09 -15.82 4.59
N LYS A 46 -13.78 -16.55 5.66
CA LYS A 46 -13.46 -15.95 6.95
C LYS A 46 -12.14 -15.21 6.87
N ALA A 47 -12.08 -14.05 7.52
CA ALA A 47 -10.87 -13.30 7.72
C ALA A 47 -9.82 -14.10 8.52
N LEU A 48 -8.55 -13.74 8.37
CA LEU A 48 -7.47 -14.42 9.08
C LEU A 48 -7.49 -14.09 10.58
N TYR A 49 -7.78 -12.85 10.95
CA TYR A 49 -7.60 -12.37 12.34
C TYR A 49 -8.88 -12.36 13.18
N GLY A 50 -10.07 -12.58 12.59
CA GLY A 50 -11.32 -12.51 13.36
C GLY A 50 -12.58 -12.93 12.61
N SER A 51 -13.71 -12.88 13.34
CA SER A 51 -15.05 -13.24 12.81
C SER A 51 -15.67 -12.06 12.04
N TYR A 52 -15.07 -11.66 10.94
CA TYR A 52 -15.53 -10.60 10.05
C TYR A 52 -15.20 -10.94 8.58
N PRO A 53 -15.75 -10.23 7.57
CA PRO A 53 -15.44 -10.50 6.18
C PRO A 53 -13.95 -10.34 5.86
N MET A 54 -13.37 -11.22 5.05
CA MET A 54 -11.97 -11.13 4.60
C MET A 54 -11.67 -9.77 3.91
N THR A 55 -12.66 -9.17 3.27
CA THR A 55 -12.56 -7.85 2.62
C THR A 55 -12.18 -6.71 3.56
N ARG A 56 -12.34 -6.88 4.89
CA ARG A 56 -11.90 -5.90 5.89
C ARG A 56 -10.38 -5.83 6.03
N GLU A 57 -9.67 -6.92 5.74
CA GLU A 57 -8.21 -6.99 5.84
C GLU A 57 -7.55 -6.30 4.65
N ALA A 58 -6.50 -5.53 4.91
CA ALA A 58 -5.69 -4.82 3.94
C ALA A 58 -4.20 -5.17 4.12
N SER A 59 -3.27 -4.23 3.89
CA SER A 59 -1.84 -4.48 4.11
C SER A 59 -1.52 -4.76 5.57
N GLY A 60 -0.50 -5.59 5.81
CA GLY A 60 -0.10 -5.99 7.17
C GLY A 60 -1.28 -6.55 7.98
N THR A 61 -1.57 -5.91 9.07
CA THR A 61 -2.75 -6.21 9.92
C THR A 61 -3.83 -5.11 9.84
N SER A 62 -3.70 -4.15 8.91
CA SER A 62 -4.60 -2.99 8.82
C SER A 62 -6.03 -3.37 8.37
N TRP A 63 -6.98 -2.50 8.68
CA TRP A 63 -8.38 -2.63 8.31
C TRP A 63 -8.82 -1.58 7.28
N GLN A 64 -9.75 -1.98 6.42
CA GLN A 64 -10.47 -1.14 5.47
C GLN A 64 -11.99 -1.39 5.58
N PRO A 65 -12.87 -0.64 4.88
CA PRO A 65 -14.30 -0.91 4.88
C PRO A 65 -14.61 -2.33 4.40
N ASP A 66 -15.56 -3.02 5.05
CA ASP A 66 -15.98 -4.39 4.72
C ASP A 66 -16.54 -4.51 3.31
N SER A 67 -17.17 -3.44 2.82
CA SER A 67 -17.76 -3.35 1.49
C SER A 67 -16.71 -3.15 0.37
N THR A 68 -15.42 -3.04 0.70
CA THR A 68 -14.34 -2.89 -0.30
C THR A 68 -14.28 -4.12 -1.20
N ALA A 69 -14.09 -3.90 -2.49
CA ALA A 69 -13.93 -4.98 -3.44
C ALA A 69 -12.66 -5.79 -3.11
N HIS A 70 -12.78 -7.11 -3.15
CA HIS A 70 -11.64 -8.00 -2.97
C HIS A 70 -11.24 -8.55 -4.35
N GLY A 71 -10.07 -8.14 -4.82
CA GLY A 71 -9.49 -8.63 -6.07
C GLY A 71 -8.58 -9.83 -5.83
N GLY A 72 -8.20 -10.51 -6.93
CA GLY A 72 -7.26 -11.62 -6.89
C GLY A 72 -7.89 -12.98 -7.18
N LEU A 73 -7.00 -13.96 -7.39
CA LEU A 73 -7.36 -15.34 -7.70
C LEU A 73 -7.36 -16.17 -6.42
N HIS A 74 -8.50 -16.80 -6.14
CA HIS A 74 -8.67 -17.67 -4.98
C HIS A 74 -8.72 -19.14 -5.41
N PHE A 75 -8.00 -20.00 -4.69
CA PHE A 75 -8.06 -21.44 -4.91
C PHE A 75 -7.80 -22.21 -3.62
N MET A 76 -8.34 -23.42 -3.56
CA MET A 76 -8.13 -24.37 -2.46
C MET A 76 -7.16 -25.45 -2.88
N LYS A 77 -6.26 -25.82 -1.98
CA LYS A 77 -5.42 -27.00 -2.11
C LYS A 77 -5.30 -27.67 -0.75
N ASP A 78 -5.85 -28.86 -0.65
CA ASP A 78 -6.03 -29.55 0.63
C ASP A 78 -6.84 -28.68 1.61
N ASP A 79 -6.33 -28.42 2.80
CA ASP A 79 -6.92 -27.55 3.82
C ASP A 79 -6.41 -26.09 3.74
N TRP A 80 -5.61 -25.76 2.73
CA TRP A 80 -5.14 -24.40 2.48
C TRP A 80 -6.06 -23.64 1.54
N MET A 81 -6.43 -22.44 1.91
CA MET A 81 -6.98 -21.42 1.03
C MET A 81 -5.87 -20.48 0.62
N PHE A 82 -5.68 -20.31 -0.68
CA PHE A 82 -4.71 -19.38 -1.24
C PHE A 82 -5.39 -18.23 -1.99
N MET A 83 -4.76 -17.06 -1.96
CA MET A 83 -5.08 -15.92 -2.78
C MET A 83 -3.80 -15.40 -3.43
N ILE A 84 -3.89 -15.09 -4.73
CA ILE A 84 -2.84 -14.40 -5.48
C ILE A 84 -3.43 -13.13 -6.05
N HIS A 85 -2.78 -12.02 -5.85
CA HIS A 85 -3.08 -10.79 -6.53
C HIS A 85 -1.81 -10.00 -6.82
N GLY A 86 -1.92 -9.03 -7.71
CA GLY A 86 -0.77 -8.20 -8.03
C GLY A 86 -1.04 -7.32 -9.24
N PHE A 87 -0.12 -6.43 -9.48
CA PHE A 87 -0.12 -5.57 -10.66
C PHE A 87 1.31 -5.34 -11.16
N ALA A 88 1.39 -4.92 -12.42
CA ALA A 88 2.61 -4.35 -12.99
C ALA A 88 2.22 -3.19 -13.91
N ASN A 89 2.94 -2.09 -13.77
CA ASN A 89 2.82 -0.87 -14.58
C ASN A 89 4.11 -0.65 -15.38
N VAL A 90 3.97 -0.12 -16.58
CA VAL A 90 5.06 0.54 -17.32
C VAL A 90 4.63 1.98 -17.47
N ILE A 91 5.44 2.88 -16.94
CA ILE A 91 5.10 4.29 -16.73
C ILE A 91 6.13 5.16 -17.46
N TYR A 92 5.64 6.16 -18.20
CA TYR A 92 6.40 7.34 -18.56
C TYR A 92 5.95 8.47 -17.64
N ASP A 93 6.89 9.03 -16.92
CA ASP A 93 6.73 10.12 -15.98
C ASP A 93 7.46 11.36 -16.49
N HIS A 94 6.80 12.50 -16.37
CA HIS A 94 7.36 13.81 -16.63
C HIS A 94 7.00 14.76 -15.48
N GLN A 95 8.01 15.19 -14.75
CA GLN A 95 7.89 16.21 -13.72
C GLN A 95 8.36 17.55 -14.30
N GLY A 96 7.49 18.57 -14.31
CA GLY A 96 7.80 19.87 -14.87
C GLY A 96 8.42 20.83 -13.87
N GLY A 97 8.77 22.05 -14.33
CA GLY A 97 9.46 23.06 -13.53
C GLY A 97 10.99 22.95 -13.57
N ASP A 98 11.68 23.85 -12.84
CA ASP A 98 13.14 23.96 -12.93
C ASP A 98 13.89 22.78 -12.28
N ARG A 99 13.25 22.07 -11.33
CA ARG A 99 13.72 20.80 -10.75
C ARG A 99 13.06 19.57 -11.38
N GLY A 100 12.35 19.77 -12.49
CA GLY A 100 11.71 18.69 -13.22
C GLY A 100 12.70 17.72 -13.86
N ASP A 101 12.26 16.47 -14.03
CA ASP A 101 13.00 15.41 -14.70
C ASP A 101 11.99 14.45 -15.35
N ASP A 102 12.47 13.56 -16.23
CA ASP A 102 11.62 12.54 -16.84
C ASP A 102 12.26 11.15 -16.80
N LYS A 103 11.44 10.13 -16.64
CA LYS A 103 11.88 8.74 -16.58
C LYS A 103 10.81 7.79 -17.10
N THR A 104 11.28 6.74 -17.79
CA THR A 104 10.43 5.57 -18.06
C THR A 104 10.87 4.43 -17.15
N PHE A 105 9.95 3.87 -16.38
CA PHE A 105 10.23 2.83 -15.39
C PHE A 105 9.07 1.83 -15.30
N SER A 106 9.28 0.78 -14.53
CA SER A 106 8.24 -0.18 -14.14
C SER A 106 8.07 -0.21 -12.64
N GLU A 107 6.82 -0.29 -12.22
CA GLU A 107 6.38 -0.49 -10.85
C GLU A 107 5.57 -1.78 -10.77
N SER A 108 5.74 -2.55 -9.70
CA SER A 108 5.03 -3.82 -9.57
C SER A 108 4.87 -4.26 -8.13
N MET A 109 3.81 -5.05 -7.89
CA MET A 109 3.59 -5.76 -6.65
C MET A 109 2.94 -7.11 -6.93
N PHE A 110 3.48 -8.18 -6.35
CA PHE A 110 2.96 -9.54 -6.45
C PHE A 110 2.80 -10.12 -5.06
N MET A 111 1.59 -10.53 -4.72
CA MET A 111 1.27 -11.05 -3.39
C MET A 111 0.69 -12.45 -3.47
N LEU A 112 1.22 -13.34 -2.64
CA LEU A 112 0.68 -14.66 -2.34
C LEU A 112 0.30 -14.70 -0.87
N MET A 113 -0.95 -15.04 -0.61
CA MET A 113 -1.48 -15.29 0.73
C MET A 113 -1.94 -16.74 0.83
N GLY A 114 -1.72 -17.35 1.98
CA GLY A 114 -2.25 -18.68 2.31
C GLY A 114 -2.76 -18.72 3.74
N GLN A 115 -3.90 -19.37 3.97
CA GLN A 115 -4.39 -19.62 5.32
C GLN A 115 -5.00 -21.03 5.44
N ARG A 116 -4.91 -21.59 6.64
CA ARG A 116 -5.48 -22.90 6.98
C ARG A 116 -5.85 -22.99 8.45
N PRO A 117 -6.82 -23.83 8.80
CA PRO A 117 -7.05 -24.19 10.19
C PRO A 117 -5.80 -24.87 10.80
N LEU A 118 -5.44 -24.50 12.02
CA LEU A 118 -4.40 -25.15 12.80
C LEU A 118 -4.80 -25.19 14.28
N GLY A 119 -5.07 -26.39 14.80
CA GLY A 119 -5.62 -26.53 16.15
C GLY A 119 -6.95 -25.80 16.30
N ASN A 120 -7.05 -24.93 17.30
CA ASN A 120 -8.26 -24.11 17.54
C ASN A 120 -8.22 -22.75 16.80
N GLY A 121 -7.20 -22.50 16.02
CA GLY A 121 -6.99 -21.22 15.35
C GLY A 121 -6.77 -21.35 13.85
N THR A 122 -6.32 -20.26 13.25
CA THR A 122 -5.98 -20.15 11.83
C THR A 122 -4.53 -19.73 11.68
N LEU A 123 -3.77 -20.51 10.93
CA LEU A 123 -2.41 -20.17 10.49
C LEU A 123 -2.49 -19.41 9.16
N GLY A 124 -1.79 -18.29 9.06
CA GLY A 124 -1.62 -17.51 7.85
C GLY A 124 -0.17 -17.39 7.44
N VAL A 125 0.09 -17.40 6.14
CA VAL A 125 1.39 -17.09 5.54
C VAL A 125 1.19 -16.04 4.45
N ARG A 126 2.13 -15.10 4.31
CA ARG A 126 2.05 -14.02 3.33
C ARG A 126 3.42 -13.74 2.74
N SER A 127 3.45 -13.53 1.43
CA SER A 127 4.64 -13.07 0.72
C SER A 127 4.24 -12.00 -0.28
N MET A 128 4.94 -10.88 -0.25
CA MET A 128 4.76 -9.79 -1.20
C MET A 128 6.12 -9.40 -1.77
N LEU A 129 6.20 -9.32 -3.09
CA LEU A 129 7.42 -9.06 -3.85
C LEU A 129 7.20 -7.91 -4.82
N SER A 130 8.26 -7.13 -5.07
CA SER A 130 8.29 -6.11 -6.11
C SER A 130 9.52 -6.25 -7.01
N LEU A 131 9.41 -5.86 -8.27
CA LEU A 131 10.52 -5.72 -9.20
C LEU A 131 10.98 -4.26 -9.35
N ASP A 132 10.55 -3.38 -8.46
CA ASP A 132 10.91 -1.95 -8.47
C ASP A 132 12.42 -1.70 -8.39
N PRO A 133 13.25 -2.56 -7.74
CA PRO A 133 14.70 -2.38 -7.79
C PRO A 133 15.30 -2.34 -9.21
N LEU A 134 14.57 -2.83 -10.23
CA LEU A 134 14.97 -2.73 -11.64
C LEU A 134 14.97 -1.31 -12.19
N MET A 135 14.25 -0.37 -11.56
CA MET A 135 14.26 1.04 -11.97
C MET A 135 15.53 1.79 -11.58
N GLY A 136 16.34 1.20 -10.67
CA GLY A 136 17.60 1.79 -10.16
C GLY A 136 17.43 2.44 -8.79
N LYS A 137 18.54 2.58 -8.06
CA LYS A 137 18.60 3.12 -6.70
C LYS A 137 18.09 4.58 -6.60
N ASP A 138 18.18 5.32 -7.70
CA ASP A 138 17.70 6.69 -7.82
C ASP A 138 16.15 6.81 -7.88
N GLY A 139 15.43 5.68 -7.92
CA GLY A 139 13.97 5.66 -7.99
C GLY A 139 13.42 6.38 -9.23
N TYR A 140 12.33 7.14 -9.08
CA TYR A 140 11.75 7.92 -10.16
C TYR A 140 11.51 9.38 -9.74
N PRO A 141 11.48 10.33 -10.69
CA PRO A 141 11.22 11.74 -10.38
C PRO A 141 9.85 11.92 -9.74
N LEU A 142 9.79 12.66 -8.65
CA LEU A 142 8.55 13.04 -7.98
C LEU A 142 8.77 14.32 -7.19
N LEU A 143 8.35 15.44 -7.77
CA LEU A 143 8.54 16.76 -7.14
C LEU A 143 8.01 16.78 -5.70
N LEU A 144 8.79 17.39 -4.82
CA LEU A 144 8.52 17.54 -3.39
C LEU A 144 8.64 16.25 -2.55
N GLN A 145 8.95 15.13 -3.17
CA GLN A 145 9.23 13.92 -2.41
C GLN A 145 10.68 13.92 -1.93
N THR A 146 10.86 13.56 -0.66
CA THR A 146 12.14 13.54 0.04
C THR A 146 12.22 12.31 0.92
N GLY A 147 13.38 12.06 1.47
CA GLY A 147 13.66 10.93 2.37
C GLY A 147 14.43 9.82 1.68
N GLU A 148 15.13 9.04 2.49
CA GLU A 148 16.03 7.97 2.08
C GLU A 148 17.23 8.43 1.21
N THR A 149 18.03 7.50 0.73
CA THR A 149 19.25 7.78 -0.02
C THR A 149 19.44 6.76 -1.14
N GLN A 150 20.16 7.14 -2.19
CA GLN A 150 20.56 6.23 -3.28
C GLN A 150 21.98 5.68 -3.14
N ASP A 151 22.80 6.29 -2.29
CA ASP A 151 24.26 6.05 -2.21
C ASP A 151 24.80 5.99 -0.77
N GLY A 152 23.94 6.11 0.26
CA GLY A 152 24.29 6.17 1.67
C GLY A 152 24.88 7.50 2.14
N ILE A 153 24.90 8.54 1.28
CA ILE A 153 25.58 9.81 1.54
C ILE A 153 24.65 11.00 1.32
N SER A 154 23.86 10.97 0.23
CA SER A 154 23.04 12.10 -0.18
C SER A 154 21.56 11.72 -0.12
N GLY A 155 20.73 12.56 0.50
CA GLY A 155 19.28 12.39 0.52
C GLY A 155 18.68 12.52 -0.88
N LEU A 156 17.67 11.72 -1.15
CA LEU A 156 16.85 11.89 -2.35
C LEU A 156 15.95 13.11 -2.18
N ILE A 157 16.02 14.04 -3.13
CA ILE A 157 15.18 15.22 -3.20
C ILE A 157 14.48 15.23 -4.56
N ASP A 158 13.17 15.48 -4.55
CA ASP A 158 12.31 15.45 -5.74
C ASP A 158 12.33 14.07 -6.44
N ARG A 159 12.47 13.01 -5.65
CA ARG A 159 12.48 11.62 -6.13
C ARG A 159 11.82 10.69 -5.13
N GLN A 160 11.11 9.70 -5.67
CA GLN A 160 10.62 8.56 -4.89
C GLN A 160 11.59 7.39 -5.05
N HIS A 161 12.05 6.85 -3.94
CA HIS A 161 12.87 5.62 -3.91
C HIS A 161 12.08 4.40 -4.40
N PRO A 162 12.75 3.34 -4.92
CA PRO A 162 12.09 2.09 -5.29
C PRO A 162 11.71 1.29 -4.04
N HIS A 163 10.67 0.47 -4.13
CA HIS A 163 10.42 -0.56 -3.13
C HIS A 163 11.48 -1.66 -3.20
N ASP A 164 11.65 -2.38 -2.09
CA ASP A 164 12.51 -3.56 -2.01
C ASP A 164 11.91 -4.74 -2.75
N LEU A 165 12.77 -5.68 -3.20
CA LEU A 165 12.33 -6.95 -3.77
C LEU A 165 11.38 -7.69 -2.81
N PHE A 166 11.73 -7.73 -1.52
CA PHE A 166 10.95 -8.38 -0.48
C PHE A 166 10.17 -7.33 0.30
N MET A 167 8.89 -7.13 -0.05
CA MET A 167 8.02 -6.17 0.63
C MET A 167 7.35 -6.79 1.88
N GLU A 168 7.00 -8.07 1.84
CA GLU A 168 6.47 -8.80 2.99
C GLU A 168 6.82 -10.29 2.91
N LEU A 169 7.33 -10.82 4.01
CA LEU A 169 7.44 -12.26 4.29
C LEU A 169 6.93 -12.48 5.71
N ALA A 170 5.68 -12.93 5.85
CA ALA A 170 5.02 -12.93 7.14
C ALA A 170 4.36 -14.26 7.49
N LEU A 171 4.33 -14.52 8.78
CA LEU A 171 3.62 -15.61 9.43
C LEU A 171 2.64 -15.03 10.45
N SER A 172 1.42 -15.54 10.48
CA SER A 172 0.39 -15.13 11.42
C SER A 172 -0.32 -16.32 12.04
N TYR A 173 -0.77 -16.14 13.26
CA TYR A 173 -1.66 -17.10 13.90
C TYR A 173 -2.74 -16.37 14.68
N SER A 174 -4.00 -16.74 14.47
CA SER A 174 -5.13 -16.20 15.20
C SER A 174 -5.89 -17.30 15.92
N MET A 175 -6.47 -16.97 17.05
CA MET A 175 -7.26 -17.90 17.87
C MET A 175 -8.53 -17.19 18.36
N PRO A 176 -9.73 -17.74 18.07
CA PRO A 176 -10.97 -17.23 18.65
C PRO A 176 -10.98 -17.45 20.18
N ILE A 177 -11.40 -16.46 20.92
CA ILE A 177 -11.67 -16.53 22.37
C ILE A 177 -13.16 -16.75 22.61
N SER A 178 -13.99 -16.13 21.76
CA SER A 178 -15.45 -16.30 21.72
C SER A 178 -15.94 -16.16 20.28
N ASP A 179 -17.24 -16.26 20.06
CA ASP A 179 -17.86 -16.03 18.73
C ASP A 179 -17.61 -14.60 18.20
N GLU A 180 -17.37 -13.65 19.09
CA GLU A 180 -17.23 -12.24 18.79
C GLU A 180 -15.80 -11.70 18.97
N SER A 181 -14.87 -12.51 19.50
CA SER A 181 -13.52 -12.04 19.83
C SER A 181 -12.43 -13.01 19.50
N SER A 182 -11.27 -12.50 19.13
CA SER A 182 -10.06 -13.26 18.82
C SER A 182 -8.80 -12.52 19.29
N VAL A 183 -7.73 -13.28 19.46
CA VAL A 183 -6.37 -12.78 19.61
C VAL A 183 -5.53 -13.27 18.43
N PHE A 184 -4.53 -12.49 18.05
CA PHE A 184 -3.62 -12.91 16.99
C PHE A 184 -2.20 -12.43 17.24
N GLY A 185 -1.26 -13.13 16.63
CA GLY A 185 0.12 -12.71 16.46
C GLY A 185 0.47 -12.65 14.98
N TYR A 186 1.33 -11.72 14.63
CA TYR A 186 1.90 -11.53 13.30
C TYR A 186 3.41 -11.29 13.44
N ILE A 187 4.20 -11.93 12.59
CA ILE A 187 5.65 -11.74 12.52
C ILE A 187 6.00 -11.56 11.05
N GLY A 188 6.71 -10.50 10.71
CA GLY A 188 7.17 -10.17 9.36
C GLY A 188 8.68 -9.92 9.30
N LEU A 189 9.30 -10.41 8.21
CA LEU A 189 10.70 -10.18 7.88
C LEU A 189 10.89 -10.16 6.35
N PRO A 190 10.57 -9.07 5.67
CA PRO A 190 9.95 -7.84 6.17
C PRO A 190 8.46 -7.96 6.49
N GLY A 191 7.88 -6.89 7.04
CA GLY A 191 6.48 -6.79 7.38
C GLY A 191 6.01 -5.37 7.63
N GLU A 192 4.74 -5.22 8.08
CA GLU A 192 4.12 -3.93 8.37
C GLU A 192 3.71 -3.85 9.85
N PRO A 193 4.23 -2.92 10.65
CA PRO A 193 3.80 -2.72 12.03
C PRO A 193 2.40 -2.10 12.12
N ALA A 194 1.79 -2.18 13.29
CA ALA A 194 0.49 -1.58 13.58
C ALA A 194 0.60 -0.03 13.70
N LEU A 195 0.92 0.62 12.58
CA LEU A 195 1.13 2.06 12.47
C LEU A 195 0.56 2.59 11.15
N GLY A 196 -0.25 3.62 11.22
CA GLY A 196 -0.85 4.25 10.03
C GLY A 196 -2.08 3.54 9.45
N PRO A 197 -2.66 4.14 8.40
CA PRO A 197 -3.68 3.51 7.55
C PRO A 197 -3.06 2.38 6.71
N PRO A 198 -3.86 1.59 5.97
CA PRO A 198 -3.33 0.65 4.98
C PRO A 198 -2.35 1.34 4.01
N ALA A 199 -1.31 0.65 3.58
CA ALA A 199 -0.35 1.16 2.60
C ALA A 199 -1.05 1.63 1.32
N PHE A 200 -0.57 2.71 0.69
CA PHE A 200 -1.27 3.39 -0.42
C PHE A 200 -1.60 2.46 -1.60
N MET A 201 -0.74 1.50 -1.91
CA MET A 201 -0.94 0.51 -2.97
C MET A 201 -2.01 -0.55 -2.65
N HIS A 202 -2.45 -0.63 -1.40
CA HIS A 202 -3.52 -1.54 -0.94
C HIS A 202 -4.84 -0.83 -0.64
N ARG A 203 -4.84 0.51 -0.61
CA ARG A 203 -6.08 1.29 -0.46
C ARG A 203 -6.78 1.43 -1.80
N PHE A 204 -8.02 1.01 -1.89
CA PHE A 204 -8.80 1.17 -3.14
C PHE A 204 -8.88 2.64 -3.59
N SER A 205 -8.85 3.60 -2.67
CA SER A 205 -8.82 5.04 -2.96
C SER A 205 -7.52 5.54 -3.58
N GLY A 206 -6.39 4.83 -3.35
CA GLY A 206 -5.04 5.23 -3.76
C GLY A 206 -4.36 4.32 -4.78
N MET A 207 -4.72 3.03 -4.80
CA MET A 207 -4.00 1.98 -5.53
C MET A 207 -3.99 2.12 -7.07
N ASP A 208 -4.89 2.91 -7.63
CA ASP A 208 -4.96 3.17 -9.08
C ASP A 208 -4.10 4.36 -9.52
N ASN A 209 -3.56 5.14 -8.57
CA ASN A 209 -2.61 6.21 -8.85
C ASN A 209 -1.17 5.67 -8.77
N PRO A 210 -0.41 5.63 -9.87
CA PRO A 210 0.96 5.13 -9.86
C PRO A 210 1.95 6.08 -9.15
N GLU A 211 1.52 7.30 -8.87
CA GLU A 211 2.32 8.30 -8.17
C GLU A 211 2.21 8.07 -6.66
N ALA A 212 3.34 7.84 -5.97
CA ALA A 212 3.34 7.76 -4.51
C ALA A 212 2.81 9.04 -3.87
N PRO A 213 2.14 8.98 -2.72
CA PRO A 213 1.75 10.18 -2.00
C PRO A 213 2.99 10.94 -1.48
N ILE A 214 3.05 12.26 -1.63
CA ILE A 214 4.11 13.07 -0.98
C ILE A 214 3.94 13.12 0.55
N SER A 215 2.79 12.70 1.06
CA SER A 215 2.46 12.51 2.48
C SER A 215 2.81 11.14 3.03
N HIS A 216 3.37 10.24 2.21
CA HIS A 216 3.67 8.84 2.53
C HIS A 216 4.45 8.70 3.85
N HIS A 217 5.49 9.51 4.07
CA HIS A 217 6.35 9.45 5.25
C HIS A 217 5.65 9.87 6.56
N TRP A 218 4.47 10.47 6.50
CA TRP A 218 3.64 10.79 7.68
C TRP A 218 2.58 9.76 7.98
N LEU A 219 2.28 8.87 7.02
CA LEU A 219 1.10 8.00 7.09
C LEU A 219 1.45 6.52 7.09
N ASP A 220 2.17 6.05 6.09
CA ASP A 220 2.28 4.62 5.76
C ASP A 220 3.68 4.19 5.24
N SER A 221 4.75 4.96 5.45
CA SER A 221 6.11 4.59 5.01
C SER A 221 6.65 3.32 5.67
N THR A 222 6.17 2.98 6.86
CA THR A 222 6.61 1.76 7.58
C THR A 222 6.00 0.45 7.05
N HIS A 223 5.38 0.46 5.84
CA HIS A 223 4.77 -0.76 5.27
C HIS A 223 5.79 -1.81 4.80
N ILE A 224 7.07 -1.46 4.70
CA ILE A 224 8.18 -2.39 4.50
C ILE A 224 9.17 -2.15 5.64
N THR A 225 9.13 -2.99 6.66
CA THR A 225 9.96 -2.87 7.86
C THR A 225 10.61 -4.21 8.15
N TYR A 226 11.93 -4.24 8.25
CA TYR A 226 12.70 -5.45 8.47
C TYR A 226 12.74 -5.85 9.95
N GLY A 227 11.83 -6.76 10.30
CA GLY A 227 11.63 -7.24 11.67
C GLY A 227 10.45 -6.56 12.35
N VAL A 228 9.30 -7.24 12.31
CA VAL A 228 8.05 -6.80 12.95
C VAL A 228 7.47 -7.95 13.74
N THR A 229 7.03 -7.66 14.95
CA THR A 229 6.17 -8.55 15.75
C THR A 229 4.97 -7.76 16.24
N THR A 230 3.77 -8.20 15.88
CA THR A 230 2.50 -7.57 16.28
C THR A 230 1.66 -8.55 17.09
N LEU A 231 1.06 -8.08 18.16
CA LEU A 231 0.01 -8.74 18.90
C LEU A 231 -1.27 -7.92 18.82
N GLY A 232 -2.40 -8.57 18.60
CA GLY A 232 -3.68 -7.89 18.49
C GLY A 232 -4.84 -8.62 19.12
N TYR A 233 -5.84 -7.84 19.49
CA TYR A 233 -7.13 -8.28 20.00
C TYR A 233 -8.25 -7.69 19.16
N VAL A 234 -9.14 -8.53 18.70
CA VAL A 234 -10.34 -8.17 17.96
C VAL A 234 -11.55 -8.43 18.83
N TRP A 235 -12.46 -7.46 18.87
CA TRP A 235 -13.80 -7.60 19.43
C TRP A 235 -14.81 -6.98 18.49
N GLN A 236 -15.60 -7.84 17.81
CA GLN A 236 -16.58 -7.42 16.81
C GLN A 236 -15.96 -6.51 15.72
N ASN A 237 -16.27 -5.21 15.79
CA ASN A 237 -15.85 -4.19 14.85
C ASN A 237 -14.77 -3.25 15.40
N VAL A 238 -14.12 -3.63 16.49
CA VAL A 238 -13.00 -2.91 17.12
C VAL A 238 -11.77 -3.82 17.16
N LYS A 239 -10.60 -3.28 16.85
CA LYS A 239 -9.33 -3.97 16.96
C LYS A 239 -8.30 -3.08 17.63
N LEU A 240 -7.61 -3.63 18.62
CA LEU A 240 -6.44 -3.00 19.27
C LEU A 240 -5.20 -3.84 18.97
N GLU A 241 -4.13 -3.19 18.54
CA GLU A 241 -2.87 -3.82 18.17
C GLU A 241 -1.68 -3.09 18.80
N GLY A 242 -0.60 -3.82 19.02
CA GLY A 242 0.68 -3.27 19.39
C GLY A 242 1.81 -4.01 18.68
N SER A 243 2.80 -3.28 18.19
CA SER A 243 3.96 -3.84 17.49
C SER A 243 5.26 -3.42 18.14
N ALA A 244 6.24 -4.34 18.13
CA ALA A 244 7.65 -4.01 18.22
C ALA A 244 8.27 -4.25 16.84
N PHE A 245 9.13 -3.34 16.38
CA PHE A 245 9.68 -3.41 15.04
C PHE A 245 11.05 -2.69 14.96
N ARG A 246 11.80 -2.90 13.86
CA ARG A 246 13.00 -2.13 13.54
C ARG A 246 12.59 -0.76 13.01
N GLY A 247 13.07 0.32 13.65
CA GLY A 247 12.71 1.70 13.26
C GLY A 247 13.35 2.16 11.97
N ARG A 248 14.59 1.71 11.71
CA ARG A 248 15.35 2.08 10.52
C ARG A 248 14.65 1.64 9.25
N GLU A 249 14.41 2.58 8.33
CA GLU A 249 13.94 2.33 6.96
C GLU A 249 14.97 1.51 6.18
N SER A 250 14.55 0.93 5.05
CA SER A 250 15.41 0.14 4.16
C SER A 250 16.57 0.99 3.61
N ASP A 251 17.73 0.38 3.41
CA ASP A 251 18.86 1.07 2.78
C ASP A 251 18.76 1.08 1.23
N GLU A 252 19.79 1.56 0.56
CA GLU A 252 19.82 1.63 -0.91
C GLU A 252 20.05 0.29 -1.62
N ASP A 253 20.29 -0.82 -0.90
CA ASP A 253 20.38 -2.16 -1.49
C ASP A 253 19.06 -2.91 -1.45
N ARG A 254 18.20 -2.61 -2.41
CA ARG A 254 16.81 -3.07 -2.50
C ARG A 254 16.64 -4.55 -2.84
N TRP A 255 17.70 -5.34 -2.88
CA TRP A 255 17.67 -6.75 -3.33
C TRP A 255 17.79 -7.75 -2.19
N ASP A 256 18.16 -7.34 -1.00
CA ASP A 256 18.40 -8.22 0.14
C ASP A 256 17.34 -8.09 1.24
N ILE A 257 17.55 -8.74 2.35
CA ILE A 257 16.75 -8.65 3.57
C ILE A 257 17.68 -8.20 4.68
N GLU A 258 17.44 -7.01 5.14
CA GLU A 258 18.18 -6.46 6.26
C GLU A 258 17.76 -7.08 7.59
N THR A 259 18.66 -7.07 8.56
CA THR A 259 18.37 -7.50 9.92
C THR A 259 18.90 -6.48 10.92
N GLY A 260 18.17 -6.29 12.00
CA GLY A 260 18.55 -5.35 13.05
C GLY A 260 17.73 -5.55 14.32
N PRO A 261 17.97 -4.74 15.36
CA PRO A 261 17.17 -4.80 16.57
C PRO A 261 15.74 -4.34 16.29
N MET A 262 14.79 -4.85 17.09
CA MET A 262 13.44 -4.27 17.19
C MET A 262 13.49 -3.21 18.32
N ASP A 263 13.79 -1.98 17.95
CA ASP A 263 14.04 -0.83 18.82
C ASP A 263 12.85 0.12 18.94
N SER A 264 11.88 -0.05 18.06
CA SER A 264 10.72 0.82 17.90
C SER A 264 9.42 0.11 18.26
N TYR A 265 8.39 0.88 18.59
CA TYR A 265 7.08 0.33 18.93
C TYR A 265 5.94 1.21 18.45
N SER A 266 4.79 0.57 18.24
CA SER A 266 3.58 1.25 17.83
C SER A 266 2.32 0.64 18.44
N THR A 267 1.24 1.40 18.39
CA THR A 267 -0.11 0.91 18.70
C THR A 267 -1.12 1.50 17.73
N ARG A 268 -2.12 0.71 17.37
CA ARG A 268 -3.21 1.11 16.47
C ARG A 268 -4.55 0.63 17.02
N LEU A 269 -5.52 1.52 17.05
CA LEU A 269 -6.93 1.24 17.28
C LEU A 269 -7.67 1.40 15.95
N SER A 270 -8.37 0.35 15.52
CA SER A 270 -9.21 0.33 14.32
C SER A 270 -10.68 0.13 14.70
N TYR A 271 -11.59 0.79 13.98
CA TYR A 271 -13.02 0.72 14.23
C TYR A 271 -13.83 0.80 12.93
N ASN A 272 -14.61 -0.25 12.66
CA ASN A 272 -15.51 -0.34 11.50
C ASN A 272 -16.97 -0.30 11.98
N PRO A 273 -17.60 0.87 12.16
CA PRO A 273 -18.96 0.98 12.70
C PRO A 273 -20.04 0.39 11.79
N THR A 274 -19.77 0.38 10.48
CA THR A 274 -20.63 -0.17 9.43
C THR A 274 -19.77 -0.85 8.37
N GLU A 275 -20.39 -1.54 7.43
CA GLU A 275 -19.68 -2.15 6.29
C GLU A 275 -18.99 -1.13 5.38
N ASP A 276 -19.48 0.12 5.35
CA ASP A 276 -18.99 1.17 4.47
C ASP A 276 -17.88 2.05 5.08
N TRP A 277 -17.60 1.96 6.38
CA TRP A 277 -16.67 2.83 7.08
C TRP A 277 -15.57 2.07 7.84
N ALA A 278 -14.34 2.56 7.73
CA ALA A 278 -13.23 2.16 8.57
C ALA A 278 -12.49 3.40 9.11
N PHE A 279 -12.23 3.40 10.41
CA PHE A 279 -11.48 4.44 11.12
C PHE A 279 -10.25 3.83 11.78
N GLN A 280 -9.16 4.58 11.85
CA GLN A 280 -8.01 4.22 12.66
C GLN A 280 -7.41 5.46 13.33
N VAL A 281 -6.80 5.22 14.50
CA VAL A 281 -5.84 6.11 15.12
C VAL A 281 -4.61 5.29 15.51
N SER A 282 -3.41 5.83 15.34
CA SER A 282 -2.19 5.15 15.74
C SER A 282 -1.14 6.10 16.29
N TYR A 283 -0.24 5.51 17.06
CA TYR A 283 0.95 6.13 17.58
C TYR A 283 2.15 5.20 17.33
N GLY A 284 3.28 5.77 16.94
CA GLY A 284 4.57 5.09 16.84
C GLY A 284 5.67 5.91 17.45
N ASP A 285 6.60 5.24 18.12
CA ASP A 285 7.87 5.76 18.59
C ASP A 285 8.95 5.01 17.80
N ILE A 286 9.60 5.72 16.90
CA ILE A 286 10.46 5.16 15.86
C ILE A 286 11.87 5.63 16.11
N ASP A 287 12.75 4.71 16.46
CA ASP A 287 14.16 4.95 16.71
C ASP A 287 14.89 5.11 15.37
N SER A 288 15.54 6.26 15.18
CA SER A 288 16.43 6.53 14.05
C SER A 288 15.91 6.03 12.68
N PRO A 289 14.73 6.51 12.19
CA PRO A 289 14.15 5.98 10.96
C PRO A 289 15.03 6.22 9.74
N GLU A 290 15.70 7.37 9.66
CA GLU A 290 16.44 7.76 8.46
C GLU A 290 17.93 7.45 8.57
N GLN A 291 18.50 6.87 7.54
CA GLN A 291 19.91 6.47 7.49
C GLN A 291 20.87 7.66 7.61
N LEU A 292 20.51 8.79 7.00
CA LEU A 292 21.36 9.98 6.98
C LEU A 292 21.27 10.81 8.27
N HIS A 293 20.22 10.57 9.09
CA HIS A 293 19.99 11.25 10.36
C HIS A 293 19.91 10.26 11.54
N PRO A 294 20.98 9.49 11.82
CA PRO A 294 20.93 8.36 12.77
C PRO A 294 20.71 8.78 14.23
N ASP A 295 20.85 10.05 14.55
CA ASP A 295 20.66 10.62 15.88
C ASP A 295 19.26 11.26 16.06
N VAL A 296 18.33 11.05 15.11
CA VAL A 296 16.99 11.62 15.12
C VAL A 296 15.94 10.53 15.28
N ASP A 297 15.18 10.60 16.37
CA ASP A 297 14.02 9.74 16.60
C ASP A 297 12.73 10.42 16.14
N THR A 298 11.72 9.64 15.78
CA THR A 298 10.43 10.18 15.31
C THR A 298 9.26 9.61 16.08
N LYS A 299 8.43 10.49 16.66
CA LYS A 299 7.11 10.15 17.19
C LYS A 299 6.06 10.45 16.15
N ARG A 300 5.40 9.39 15.64
CA ARG A 300 4.38 9.49 14.60
C ARG A 300 2.99 9.30 15.17
N TYR A 301 2.09 10.21 14.83
CA TYR A 301 0.65 10.14 15.11
C TYR A 301 -0.12 10.08 13.81
N THR A 302 -1.10 9.19 13.67
CA THR A 302 -1.97 9.16 12.48
C THR A 302 -3.43 9.01 12.85
N VAL A 303 -4.27 9.60 12.02
CA VAL A 303 -5.73 9.41 12.07
C VAL A 303 -6.22 9.27 10.63
N SER A 304 -7.09 8.29 10.37
CA SER A 304 -7.73 8.18 9.06
C SER A 304 -9.17 7.72 9.13
N ALA A 305 -9.93 8.08 8.10
CA ALA A 305 -11.29 7.65 7.86
C ALA A 305 -11.43 7.23 6.39
N ALA A 306 -11.75 5.97 6.15
CA ALA A 306 -11.99 5.41 4.84
C ALA A 306 -13.48 5.09 4.67
N TYR A 307 -14.04 5.48 3.53
CA TYR A 307 -15.40 5.21 3.12
C TYR A 307 -15.39 4.45 1.80
N ASN A 308 -16.17 3.38 1.69
CA ASN A 308 -16.37 2.63 0.45
C ASN A 308 -17.85 2.39 0.21
N LYS A 309 -18.29 2.58 -1.03
CA LYS A 309 -19.67 2.33 -1.43
C LYS A 309 -19.75 1.65 -2.78
N PRO A 310 -19.99 0.33 -2.80
CA PRO A 310 -20.36 -0.35 -4.02
C PRO A 310 -21.79 0.04 -4.45
N PHE A 311 -22.01 0.13 -5.77
CA PHE A 311 -23.31 0.38 -6.36
C PHE A 311 -23.47 -0.43 -7.66
N ALA A 312 -24.66 -0.43 -8.27
CA ALA A 312 -25.02 -1.35 -9.36
C ALA A 312 -24.01 -1.41 -10.54
N ASN A 313 -23.33 -0.30 -10.84
CA ASN A 313 -22.43 -0.21 -11.99
C ASN A 313 -21.00 0.26 -11.58
N GLY A 314 -20.62 0.15 -10.33
CA GLY A 314 -19.31 0.62 -9.92
C GLY A 314 -19.05 0.54 -8.42
N ASN A 315 -17.98 1.18 -8.03
CA ASN A 315 -17.58 1.34 -6.64
C ASN A 315 -16.95 2.72 -6.45
N TRP A 316 -17.22 3.35 -5.31
CA TRP A 316 -16.59 4.60 -4.93
C TRP A 316 -15.93 4.44 -3.57
N GLN A 317 -14.65 4.80 -3.48
CA GLN A 317 -13.92 4.85 -2.23
C GLN A 317 -13.25 6.21 -2.06
N THR A 318 -13.23 6.69 -0.82
CA THR A 318 -12.55 7.94 -0.42
C THR A 318 -11.87 7.72 0.92
N MET A 319 -10.67 8.26 1.08
CA MET A 319 -9.98 8.30 2.36
C MET A 319 -9.56 9.74 2.69
N LEU A 320 -9.72 10.08 3.97
CA LEU A 320 -9.16 11.25 4.62
C LEU A 320 -8.11 10.76 5.61
N ALA A 321 -6.95 11.37 5.62
CA ALA A 321 -5.92 11.06 6.60
C ALA A 321 -5.18 12.32 7.06
N TRP A 322 -4.71 12.26 8.29
CA TRP A 322 -3.76 13.19 8.88
C TRP A 322 -2.65 12.40 9.54
N GLY A 323 -1.42 12.85 9.34
CA GLY A 323 -0.23 12.36 10.02
C GLY A 323 0.58 13.50 10.58
N ARG A 324 1.22 13.27 11.73
CA ARG A 324 2.17 14.18 12.34
C ARG A 324 3.40 13.41 12.79
N ASN A 325 4.57 13.83 12.28
CA ASN A 325 5.87 13.42 12.78
C ASN A 325 6.40 14.48 13.72
N ILE A 326 6.95 14.07 14.86
CA ILE A 326 7.69 14.92 15.79
C ILE A 326 9.09 14.34 15.89
N ASN A 327 10.03 15.00 15.23
CA ASN A 327 11.44 14.61 15.24
C ASN A 327 12.14 15.12 16.50
N ASP A 328 13.01 14.32 17.08
CA ASP A 328 13.77 14.65 18.29
C ASP A 328 15.25 14.19 18.15
N PRO A 329 16.20 15.14 17.94
CA PRO A 329 16.01 16.59 17.80
C PRO A 329 15.32 16.96 16.47
N GLY A 330 14.54 18.03 16.46
CA GLY A 330 13.95 18.56 15.23
C GLY A 330 12.56 19.15 15.39
N ASN A 331 11.81 19.11 14.30
CA ASN A 331 10.52 19.80 14.15
C ASN A 331 9.33 18.83 14.26
N GLY A 332 8.17 19.39 14.54
CA GLY A 332 6.91 18.71 14.36
C GLY A 332 6.28 19.11 13.02
N LEU A 333 6.08 18.14 12.12
CA LEU A 333 5.61 18.33 10.76
C LEU A 333 4.28 17.64 10.53
N ASP A 334 3.35 18.30 9.87
CA ASP A 334 2.01 17.80 9.57
C ASP A 334 1.83 17.44 8.10
N ALA A 335 1.05 16.38 7.84
CA ALA A 335 0.56 16.05 6.52
C ALA A 335 -0.95 15.74 6.53
N PHE A 336 -1.64 16.19 5.50
CA PHE A 336 -3.06 15.94 5.24
C PHE A 336 -3.22 15.32 3.85
N LEU A 337 -4.06 14.30 3.76
CA LEU A 337 -4.37 13.58 2.54
C LEU A 337 -5.89 13.46 2.37
N ILE A 338 -6.33 13.73 1.14
CA ILE A 338 -7.67 13.34 0.65
C ILE A 338 -7.44 12.60 -0.65
N GLU A 339 -7.89 11.35 -0.74
CA GLU A 339 -7.84 10.60 -1.99
C GLU A 339 -9.17 9.92 -2.27
N SER A 340 -9.50 9.75 -3.55
CA SER A 340 -10.77 9.17 -3.98
C SER A 340 -10.61 8.43 -5.29
N ALA A 341 -11.26 7.28 -5.42
CA ALA A 341 -11.37 6.51 -6.65
C ALA A 341 -12.82 6.14 -6.94
N LEU A 342 -13.24 6.36 -8.18
CA LEU A 342 -14.55 6.01 -8.70
C LEU A 342 -14.38 5.06 -9.88
N GLN A 343 -14.71 3.79 -9.67
CA GLN A 343 -14.72 2.78 -10.73
C GLN A 343 -16.13 2.63 -11.30
N LEU A 344 -16.26 2.71 -12.61
CA LEU A 344 -17.51 2.55 -13.35
C LEU A 344 -17.42 1.38 -14.35
N LYS A 345 -18.41 0.46 -14.29
CA LYS A 345 -18.55 -0.69 -15.19
C LYS A 345 -17.31 -1.60 -15.27
N LYS A 346 -16.45 -1.58 -14.28
CA LYS A 346 -15.13 -2.25 -14.29
C LYS A 346 -14.22 -1.84 -15.47
N THR A 347 -14.56 -0.78 -16.18
CA THR A 347 -13.89 -0.33 -17.40
C THR A 347 -13.25 1.04 -17.20
N HIS A 348 -13.88 1.91 -16.43
CA HIS A 348 -13.45 3.28 -16.26
C HIS A 348 -13.14 3.52 -14.79
N THR A 349 -11.93 3.95 -14.48
CA THR A 349 -11.55 4.39 -13.14
C THR A 349 -11.10 5.84 -13.20
N PHE A 350 -11.75 6.69 -12.41
CA PHE A 350 -11.35 8.06 -12.16
C PHE A 350 -10.77 8.12 -10.75
N PHE A 351 -9.62 8.74 -10.59
CA PHE A 351 -9.00 8.90 -9.27
C PHE A 351 -8.47 10.32 -9.11
N ALA A 352 -8.44 10.77 -7.87
CA ALA A 352 -7.93 12.08 -7.49
C ALA A 352 -7.27 12.02 -6.12
N ARG A 353 -6.26 12.86 -5.91
CA ARG A 353 -5.58 13.04 -4.62
C ARG A 353 -5.29 14.51 -4.40
N PHE A 354 -5.53 14.97 -3.19
CA PHE A 354 -5.07 16.26 -2.69
C PHE A 354 -4.23 16.03 -1.44
N GLU A 355 -3.09 16.67 -1.38
CA GLU A 355 -2.15 16.56 -0.28
C GLU A 355 -1.70 17.95 0.15
N ARG A 356 -1.53 18.13 1.46
CA ARG A 356 -0.85 19.27 2.06
C ARG A 356 0.17 18.74 3.05
N THR A 357 1.44 19.05 2.83
CA THR A 357 2.54 18.58 3.66
C THR A 357 3.44 19.72 4.09
N GLU A 358 3.99 19.61 5.28
CA GLU A 358 5.11 20.43 5.75
C GLU A 358 6.40 19.67 5.45
N LYS A 359 7.33 20.27 4.72
CA LYS A 359 8.60 19.69 4.26
C LYS A 359 9.76 20.53 4.72
N ASP A 360 10.78 19.95 5.33
CA ASP A 360 12.03 20.60 5.77
C ASP A 360 13.29 20.05 5.07
N GLU A 361 13.13 19.07 4.16
CA GLU A 361 14.22 18.39 3.44
C GLU A 361 14.26 18.75 1.94
N LEU A 362 13.64 19.85 1.52
CA LEU A 362 13.61 20.25 0.09
C LEU A 362 14.94 20.78 -0.42
N PHE A 363 15.90 21.03 0.46
CA PHE A 363 17.22 21.58 0.12
C PHE A 363 18.33 20.72 0.75
N PRO A 364 19.44 20.48 0.00
CA PRO A 364 20.54 19.66 0.49
C PRO A 364 21.33 20.39 1.57
N GLU A 365 22.17 19.62 2.31
CA GLU A 365 23.09 20.15 3.29
C GLU A 365 23.98 21.28 2.71
N GLY A 366 24.12 22.36 3.46
CA GLY A 366 24.87 23.55 3.07
C GLY A 366 24.14 24.55 2.20
N ASP A 367 22.90 24.27 1.79
CA ASP A 367 22.04 25.25 1.10
C ASP A 367 21.51 26.31 2.11
N PRO A 368 21.37 27.60 1.74
CA PRO A 368 20.81 28.63 2.62
C PRO A 368 19.39 28.35 3.14
N LEU A 369 18.63 27.49 2.47
CA LEU A 369 17.26 27.08 2.82
C LEU A 369 17.19 25.68 3.45
N GLU A 370 18.35 25.09 3.79
CA GLU A 370 18.42 23.81 4.50
C GLU A 370 17.64 23.86 5.82
N GLY A 371 16.77 22.86 6.04
CA GLY A 371 15.98 22.72 7.27
C GLY A 371 14.82 23.72 7.41
N GLU A 372 14.61 24.62 6.46
CA GLU A 372 13.45 25.52 6.45
C GLU A 372 12.15 24.75 6.12
N ILE A 373 11.09 25.01 6.88
CA ILE A 373 9.81 24.31 6.74
C ILE A 373 8.94 24.99 5.69
N PHE A 374 8.65 24.27 4.62
CA PHE A 374 7.75 24.72 3.56
C PHE A 374 6.41 23.99 3.60
N LYS A 375 5.31 24.75 3.52
CA LYS A 375 3.95 24.21 3.39
C LYS A 375 3.60 24.08 1.93
N VAL A 376 3.65 22.86 1.43
CA VAL A 376 3.38 22.58 0.01
C VAL A 376 2.04 21.86 -0.16
N ASN A 377 1.38 22.12 -1.30
CA ASN A 377 0.17 21.41 -1.65
C ASN A 377 0.32 20.78 -3.04
N LYS A 378 -0.26 19.60 -3.21
CA LYS A 378 -0.29 18.87 -4.48
C LYS A 378 -1.70 18.37 -4.76
N SER A 379 -2.15 18.49 -5.99
CA SER A 379 -3.40 17.91 -6.48
C SER A 379 -3.12 17.02 -7.66
N SER A 380 -3.63 15.81 -7.68
CA SER A 380 -3.54 14.88 -8.81
C SER A 380 -4.94 14.48 -9.27
N LEU A 381 -5.11 14.32 -10.57
CA LEU A 381 -6.32 13.81 -11.19
C LEU A 381 -5.94 12.84 -12.29
N GLY A 382 -6.49 11.63 -12.26
CA GLY A 382 -6.18 10.60 -13.23
C GLY A 382 -7.38 9.81 -13.71
N TYR A 383 -7.13 9.07 -14.78
CA TYR A 383 -8.12 8.22 -15.43
C TYR A 383 -7.46 6.97 -15.99
N ILE A 384 -8.19 5.83 -15.89
CA ILE A 384 -7.78 4.56 -16.47
C ILE A 384 -8.94 4.00 -17.29
N TYR A 385 -8.59 3.47 -18.44
CA TYR A 385 -9.44 2.62 -19.24
C TYR A 385 -8.94 1.17 -19.17
N ASP A 386 -9.74 0.30 -18.55
CA ASP A 386 -9.48 -1.14 -18.48
C ASP A 386 -10.16 -1.85 -19.68
N PHE A 387 -9.36 -2.64 -20.41
CA PHE A 387 -9.85 -3.49 -21.49
C PHE A 387 -10.66 -4.67 -20.91
N PRO A 388 -11.45 -5.38 -21.73
CA PRO A 388 -12.09 -6.60 -21.28
C PRO A 388 -11.07 -7.61 -20.72
N GLU A 389 -11.43 -8.23 -19.60
CA GLU A 389 -10.59 -9.23 -18.94
C GLU A 389 -10.18 -10.36 -19.91
N TRP A 390 -8.90 -10.72 -19.90
CA TRP A 390 -8.36 -11.80 -20.68
C TRP A 390 -7.55 -12.76 -19.79
N LYS A 391 -7.97 -14.01 -19.71
CA LYS A 391 -7.34 -15.05 -18.88
C LYS A 391 -7.12 -14.61 -17.42
N GLN A 392 -8.15 -14.04 -16.80
CA GLN A 392 -8.12 -13.54 -15.41
C GLN A 392 -7.17 -12.34 -15.18
N MET A 393 -6.65 -11.76 -16.24
CA MET A 393 -5.83 -10.54 -16.18
C MET A 393 -6.62 -9.36 -16.73
N GLN A 394 -6.59 -8.26 -15.99
CA GLN A 394 -7.15 -6.98 -16.38
C GLN A 394 -6.03 -6.10 -16.93
N TRP A 395 -6.10 -5.79 -18.22
CA TRP A 395 -5.17 -4.85 -18.88
C TRP A 395 -5.81 -3.47 -18.95
N GLY A 396 -5.00 -2.43 -18.80
CA GLY A 396 -5.49 -1.06 -18.88
C GLY A 396 -4.43 -0.09 -19.35
N ILE A 397 -4.89 1.09 -19.75
CA ILE A 397 -4.04 2.25 -20.03
C ILE A 397 -4.60 3.43 -19.23
N GLY A 398 -3.72 4.27 -18.73
CA GLY A 398 -4.13 5.39 -17.90
C GLY A 398 -3.15 6.55 -17.96
N GLY A 399 -3.54 7.61 -17.29
CA GLY A 399 -2.70 8.77 -17.08
C GLY A 399 -3.17 9.59 -15.90
N THR A 400 -2.27 10.37 -15.34
CA THR A 400 -2.55 11.33 -14.27
C THR A 400 -1.87 12.66 -14.59
N ASN A 401 -2.46 13.76 -14.14
CA ASN A 401 -1.86 15.08 -14.11
C ASN A 401 -1.80 15.56 -12.67
N SER A 402 -0.71 16.20 -12.30
CA SER A 402 -0.46 16.77 -10.99
C SER A 402 -0.10 18.25 -11.07
N TRP A 403 -0.61 19.02 -10.13
CA TRP A 403 -0.37 20.45 -9.96
C TRP A 403 0.21 20.70 -8.58
N HIS A 404 1.31 21.47 -8.53
CA HIS A 404 2.01 21.77 -7.28
C HIS A 404 1.79 23.25 -6.95
N PHE A 405 1.25 23.52 -5.76
CA PHE A 405 0.98 24.85 -5.25
C PHE A 405 1.97 25.13 -4.13
N LEU A 406 2.93 25.98 -4.42
CA LEU A 406 4.10 26.24 -3.59
C LEU A 406 4.02 27.66 -3.01
N PRO A 407 4.68 27.92 -1.87
CA PRO A 407 4.89 29.28 -1.39
C PRO A 407 5.89 30.03 -2.30
N ASP A 408 5.77 31.36 -2.34
CA ASP A 408 6.54 32.23 -3.24
C ASP A 408 8.07 32.08 -3.08
N GLU A 409 8.54 31.67 -1.89
CA GLU A 409 9.96 31.44 -1.59
C GLU A 409 10.54 30.28 -2.44
N LEU A 410 9.70 29.37 -2.91
CA LEU A 410 10.10 28.25 -3.76
C LEU A 410 10.01 28.54 -5.26
N ASP A 411 9.48 29.72 -5.67
CA ASP A 411 9.31 30.10 -7.09
C ASP A 411 10.62 30.05 -7.87
N ALA A 412 11.73 30.50 -7.25
CA ALA A 412 13.03 30.50 -7.88
C ALA A 412 13.64 29.10 -8.11
N THR A 413 13.18 28.12 -7.35
CA THR A 413 13.71 26.74 -7.36
C THR A 413 12.85 25.80 -8.19
N TYR A 414 11.53 25.94 -8.12
CA TYR A 414 10.58 25.01 -8.74
C TYR A 414 9.77 25.63 -9.89
N GLY A 415 9.80 26.97 -10.03
CA GLY A 415 8.83 27.68 -10.85
C GLY A 415 7.51 27.95 -10.11
N LYS A 416 6.67 28.84 -10.61
CA LYS A 416 5.49 29.35 -9.90
C LYS A 416 4.40 28.30 -9.64
N MET A 417 4.20 27.37 -10.56
CA MET A 417 3.20 26.30 -10.44
C MET A 417 3.62 25.14 -11.34
N PRO A 418 4.63 24.35 -10.93
CA PRO A 418 5.05 23.21 -11.73
C PRO A 418 3.92 22.21 -11.89
N THR A 419 3.85 21.60 -13.07
CA THR A 419 2.84 20.60 -13.41
C THR A 419 3.55 19.34 -13.87
N SER A 420 3.00 18.18 -13.52
CA SER A 420 3.56 16.88 -13.85
C SER A 420 2.50 16.00 -14.48
N TYR A 421 2.92 14.98 -15.22
CA TYR A 421 2.00 13.96 -15.70
C TYR A 421 2.69 12.60 -15.82
N MET A 422 1.89 11.55 -15.63
CA MET A 422 2.28 10.18 -15.95
C MET A 422 1.34 9.59 -17.00
N ILE A 423 1.89 8.78 -17.90
CA ILE A 423 1.13 7.93 -18.82
C ILE A 423 1.59 6.51 -18.59
N PHE A 424 0.67 5.57 -18.47
CA PHE A 424 1.04 4.21 -18.12
C PHE A 424 0.16 3.16 -18.78
N ALA A 425 0.75 1.98 -18.97
CA ALA A 425 0.05 0.73 -19.24
C ALA A 425 0.16 -0.15 -18.00
N ARG A 426 -0.95 -0.80 -17.64
CA ARG A 426 -1.00 -1.71 -16.49
C ARG A 426 -1.53 -3.08 -16.85
N VAL A 427 -1.15 -4.06 -16.04
CA VAL A 427 -1.80 -5.36 -15.91
C VAL A 427 -2.01 -5.64 -14.43
N LYS A 428 -3.19 -6.16 -14.07
CA LYS A 428 -3.51 -6.61 -12.71
C LYS A 428 -4.27 -7.94 -12.71
N LEU A 429 -4.14 -8.68 -11.60
CA LEU A 429 -4.87 -9.92 -11.31
C LEU A 429 -6.04 -9.63 -10.38
#